data_d9950d29362d3d8a2ac0d84a73c48354
#
_entry.id   d9950d29362d3d8a2ac0d84a73c48354
#
_cell.length_a   1.000
_cell.length_b   1.000
_cell.length_c   1.000
_cell.angle_alpha   90.00
_cell.angle_beta   90.00
_cell.angle_gamma   90.00
#
_symmetry.space_group_name_H-M   'P 1'
#
loop_
_entity.id
_entity.type
_entity.pdbx_description
1 polymer ?
#
loop_
_entity_poly.entity_id
_entity_poly.type
_entity_poly.pdbx_seq_one_letter_code
_entity_poly.pdbx_strand_id
1 'polypeptide(L)'
;NRKGGHLAVRKSDGQLILREVAQCPDEDIPEFQNISRHRYFNTNTLWIRLDALKEILDANGGVLPLPMIRNKKTLNPRDPESAPVYQLETAMGAGIECFPGARAVNVPRSRFFPVKTTSDLFLLRSDAIVVDEHGNVALAPERQGNTPVVDLDSKLYKLVDSLDGLGLPSLTGMDKLTLRGRFHFQDGAVLRGTLLMENDSDETKEILPGVYAGA
;
A
#
# COMPACT_ATOMS: atom_id res chain seq x y z
N ASN A 1 2.48 -0.83 -8.09
CA ASN A 1 2.54 -1.58 -6.85
C ASN A 1 2.76 -3.06 -7.16
N ARG A 2 3.96 -3.55 -6.90
CA ARG A 2 4.34 -4.95 -7.14
C ARG A 2 4.00 -5.88 -5.96
N LYS A 3 3.43 -5.35 -4.88
CA LYS A 3 3.04 -6.08 -3.68
C LYS A 3 1.52 -6.10 -3.58
N GLY A 4 0.92 -7.28 -3.53
CA GLY A 4 -0.52 -7.46 -3.40
C GLY A 4 -0.98 -8.74 -4.08
N GLY A 5 -2.26 -9.06 -3.92
CA GLY A 5 -2.86 -10.23 -4.53
C GLY A 5 -3.21 -9.99 -5.99
N HIS A 6 -3.04 -11.02 -6.80
CA HIS A 6 -3.42 -11.04 -8.21
C HIS A 6 -4.57 -12.01 -8.45
N LEU A 7 -5.47 -11.62 -9.34
CA LEU A 7 -6.51 -12.50 -9.85
C LEU A 7 -5.96 -13.31 -11.03
N ALA A 8 -6.30 -14.60 -11.04
CA ALA A 8 -5.98 -15.53 -12.12
C ALA A 8 -7.11 -16.53 -12.31
N VAL A 9 -7.11 -17.20 -13.43
CA VAL A 9 -8.01 -18.35 -13.69
C VAL A 9 -7.19 -19.63 -13.57
N ARG A 10 -7.62 -20.53 -12.71
CA ARG A 10 -6.98 -21.82 -12.53
C ARG A 10 -7.28 -22.72 -13.76
N LYS A 11 -6.22 -23.23 -14.40
CA LYS A 11 -6.35 -23.95 -15.67
C LYS A 11 -7.09 -25.28 -15.55
N SER A 12 -7.05 -25.92 -14.38
CA SER A 12 -7.63 -27.26 -14.18
C SER A 12 -9.15 -27.28 -14.19
N ASP A 13 -9.80 -26.19 -13.76
CA ASP A 13 -11.25 -26.13 -13.55
C ASP A 13 -11.89 -24.81 -13.99
N GLY A 14 -11.10 -23.84 -14.47
CA GLY A 14 -11.60 -22.53 -14.89
C GLY A 14 -12.03 -21.62 -13.75
N GLN A 15 -11.78 -21.99 -12.48
CA GLN A 15 -12.15 -21.18 -11.31
C GLN A 15 -11.32 -19.90 -11.23
N LEU A 16 -11.98 -18.78 -10.99
CA LEU A 16 -11.32 -17.54 -10.65
C LEU A 16 -10.72 -17.64 -9.24
N ILE A 17 -9.45 -17.35 -9.12
CA ILE A 17 -8.68 -17.45 -7.88
C ILE A 17 -7.95 -16.17 -7.58
N LEU A 18 -7.70 -15.92 -6.30
CA LEU A 18 -6.80 -14.90 -5.82
C LEU A 18 -5.55 -15.56 -5.23
N ARG A 19 -4.40 -15.04 -5.59
CA ARG A 19 -3.12 -15.41 -4.96
C ARG A 19 -2.46 -14.19 -4.38
N GLU A 20 -2.07 -14.30 -3.11
CA GLU A 20 -1.25 -13.31 -2.41
C GLU A 20 0.24 -13.67 -2.55
N VAL A 21 1.12 -12.67 -2.47
CA VAL A 21 2.57 -12.89 -2.55
C VAL A 21 3.08 -13.87 -1.48
N ALA A 22 2.46 -13.89 -0.29
CA ALA A 22 2.80 -14.82 0.79
C ALA A 22 2.49 -16.29 0.47
N GLN A 23 1.73 -16.56 -0.59
CA GLN A 23 1.38 -17.92 -1.06
C GLN A 23 2.21 -18.31 -2.29
N CYS A 24 3.08 -17.43 -2.77
CA CYS A 24 3.92 -17.67 -3.93
C CYS A 24 5.27 -18.24 -3.47
N PRO A 25 5.77 -19.35 -4.06
CA PRO A 25 7.13 -19.81 -3.83
C PRO A 25 8.15 -18.72 -4.17
N ASP A 26 9.26 -18.68 -3.43
CA ASP A 26 10.27 -17.61 -3.57
C ASP A 26 10.84 -17.55 -4.99
N GLU A 27 11.05 -18.69 -5.62
CA GLU A 27 11.54 -18.82 -7.00
C GLU A 27 10.58 -18.23 -8.05
N ASP A 28 9.27 -18.21 -7.75
CA ASP A 28 8.24 -17.73 -8.66
C ASP A 28 7.89 -16.25 -8.45
N ILE A 29 8.41 -15.61 -7.41
CA ILE A 29 8.09 -14.20 -7.08
C ILE A 29 8.37 -13.25 -8.25
N PRO A 30 9.49 -13.35 -9.01
CA PRO A 30 9.74 -12.47 -10.14
C PRO A 30 8.65 -12.54 -11.21
N GLU A 31 8.16 -13.74 -11.53
CA GLU A 31 7.09 -13.92 -12.50
C GLU A 31 5.74 -13.51 -11.91
N PHE A 32 5.47 -13.81 -10.64
CA PHE A 32 4.28 -13.36 -9.93
C PHE A 32 4.16 -11.83 -9.91
N GLN A 33 5.27 -11.12 -9.76
CA GLN A 33 5.31 -9.65 -9.75
C GLN A 33 5.38 -9.00 -11.15
N ASN A 34 5.32 -9.80 -12.21
CA ASN A 34 5.32 -9.30 -13.59
C ASN A 34 3.98 -8.63 -13.92
N ILE A 35 3.94 -7.31 -13.82
CA ILE A 35 2.72 -6.51 -14.06
C ILE A 35 2.26 -6.51 -15.52
N SER A 36 3.12 -6.87 -16.46
CA SER A 36 2.73 -7.04 -17.86
C SER A 36 1.85 -8.27 -18.07
N ARG A 37 2.05 -9.29 -17.24
CA ARG A 37 1.28 -10.53 -17.23
C ARG A 37 0.09 -10.45 -16.27
N HIS A 38 0.33 -10.00 -15.04
CA HIS A 38 -0.66 -9.87 -13.98
C HIS A 38 -1.10 -8.41 -13.83
N ARG A 39 -2.06 -7.99 -14.65
CA ARG A 39 -2.48 -6.59 -14.78
C ARG A 39 -3.43 -6.12 -13.67
N TYR A 40 -4.17 -7.06 -13.06
CA TYR A 40 -5.26 -6.75 -12.14
C TYR A 40 -4.88 -7.14 -10.72
N PHE A 41 -4.86 -6.12 -9.86
CA PHE A 41 -4.60 -6.28 -8.44
C PHE A 41 -5.93 -6.32 -7.68
N ASN A 42 -5.99 -7.14 -6.65
CA ASN A 42 -7.12 -7.14 -5.74
C ASN A 42 -7.16 -5.83 -4.95
N THR A 43 -8.34 -5.18 -4.95
CA THR A 43 -8.60 -3.97 -4.14
C THR A 43 -9.09 -4.32 -2.74
N ASN A 44 -9.29 -5.60 -2.46
CA ASN A 44 -9.87 -6.12 -1.23
C ASN A 44 -11.30 -5.64 -0.94
N THR A 45 -12.03 -5.23 -1.99
CA THR A 45 -13.44 -4.90 -1.93
C THR A 45 -14.24 -6.04 -2.55
N LEU A 46 -15.14 -6.65 -1.79
CA LEU A 46 -15.95 -7.80 -2.21
C LEU A 46 -17.44 -7.44 -2.17
N TRP A 47 -18.16 -7.87 -3.18
CA TRP A 47 -19.61 -7.87 -3.24
C TRP A 47 -20.09 -9.30 -3.24
N ILE A 48 -20.82 -9.71 -2.21
CA ILE A 48 -21.22 -11.09 -1.98
C ILE A 48 -22.74 -11.17 -1.91
N ARG A 49 -23.32 -12.12 -2.65
CA ARG A 49 -24.71 -12.48 -2.50
C ARG A 49 -24.89 -13.24 -1.17
N LEU A 50 -25.77 -12.74 -0.31
CA LEU A 50 -25.94 -13.28 1.03
C LEU A 50 -26.56 -14.69 1.03
N ASP A 51 -27.44 -15.00 0.09
CA ASP A 51 -28.02 -16.34 -0.12
C ASP A 51 -26.92 -17.36 -0.47
N ALA A 52 -26.05 -17.04 -1.44
CA ALA A 52 -24.93 -17.89 -1.81
C ALA A 52 -23.92 -18.06 -0.65
N LEU A 53 -23.66 -17.01 0.12
CA LEU A 53 -22.82 -17.11 1.30
C LEU A 53 -23.43 -18.05 2.34
N LYS A 54 -24.75 -17.94 2.59
CA LYS A 54 -25.44 -18.81 3.53
C LYS A 54 -25.36 -20.28 3.10
N GLU A 55 -25.59 -20.59 1.83
CA GLU A 55 -25.49 -21.94 1.29
C GLU A 55 -24.10 -22.55 1.53
N ILE A 56 -23.03 -21.78 1.28
CA ILE A 56 -21.66 -22.26 1.50
C ILE A 56 -21.36 -22.47 2.98
N LEU A 57 -21.80 -21.56 3.85
CA LEU A 57 -21.62 -21.68 5.29
C LEU A 57 -22.37 -22.89 5.85
N ASP A 58 -23.62 -23.10 5.44
CA ASP A 58 -24.42 -24.26 5.87
C ASP A 58 -23.76 -25.59 5.43
N ALA A 59 -23.21 -25.63 4.21
CA ALA A 59 -22.51 -26.82 3.70
C ALA A 59 -21.16 -27.11 4.37
N ASN A 60 -20.54 -26.10 5.02
CA ASN A 60 -19.19 -26.19 5.60
C ASN A 60 -19.17 -25.97 7.13
N GLY A 61 -20.26 -26.26 7.82
CA GLY A 61 -20.31 -26.15 9.29
C GLY A 61 -20.14 -24.72 9.82
N GLY A 62 -20.60 -23.73 9.08
CA GLY A 62 -20.54 -22.31 9.45
C GLY A 62 -19.21 -21.61 9.13
N VAL A 63 -18.31 -22.26 8.40
CA VAL A 63 -16.98 -21.72 8.07
C VAL A 63 -16.81 -21.60 6.57
N LEU A 64 -16.29 -20.46 6.11
CA LEU A 64 -15.88 -20.31 4.72
C LEU A 64 -14.51 -20.99 4.51
N PRO A 65 -14.36 -21.91 3.52
CA PRO A 65 -13.12 -22.68 3.32
C PRO A 65 -12.03 -21.84 2.65
N LEU A 66 -11.48 -20.88 3.39
CA LEU A 66 -10.42 -20.00 2.91
C LEU A 66 -9.04 -20.63 3.08
N PRO A 67 -8.10 -20.44 2.14
CA PRO A 67 -6.74 -20.90 2.30
C PRO A 67 -6.05 -20.15 3.44
N MET A 68 -5.36 -20.90 4.29
CA MET A 68 -4.57 -20.32 5.38
C MET A 68 -3.28 -19.70 4.84
N ILE A 69 -2.98 -18.51 5.31
CA ILE A 69 -1.73 -17.80 5.08
C ILE A 69 -0.90 -17.89 6.36
N ARG A 70 0.36 -18.26 6.20
CA ARG A 70 1.33 -18.37 7.31
C ARG A 70 2.46 -17.38 7.10
N ASN A 71 2.48 -16.32 7.90
CA ASN A 71 3.50 -15.29 7.87
C ASN A 71 4.52 -15.49 8.99
N LYS A 72 5.80 -15.56 8.65
CA LYS A 72 6.88 -15.55 9.64
C LYS A 72 7.08 -14.14 10.17
N LYS A 73 7.08 -13.98 11.49
CA LYS A 73 7.23 -12.70 12.21
C LYS A 73 8.21 -12.87 13.36
N THR A 74 8.56 -11.79 14.01
CA THR A 74 9.21 -11.77 15.31
C THR A 74 8.19 -11.56 16.42
N LEU A 75 8.40 -12.16 17.58
CA LEU A 75 7.51 -12.05 18.75
C LEU A 75 7.33 -10.58 19.15
N ASN A 76 8.42 -9.83 19.18
CA ASN A 76 8.41 -8.39 19.37
C ASN A 76 8.69 -7.70 18.02
N PRO A 77 7.71 -7.00 17.42
CA PRO A 77 7.90 -6.33 16.12
C PRO A 77 8.98 -5.23 16.14
N ARG A 78 9.38 -4.75 17.32
CA ARG A 78 10.41 -3.72 17.51
C ARG A 78 11.81 -4.31 17.71
N ASP A 79 11.90 -5.63 17.91
CA ASP A 79 13.15 -6.35 18.15
C ASP A 79 13.28 -7.47 17.10
N PRO A 80 14.12 -7.26 16.06
CA PRO A 80 14.33 -8.26 15.01
C PRO A 80 15.00 -9.54 15.50
N GLU A 81 15.67 -9.52 16.67
CA GLU A 81 16.33 -10.67 17.27
C GLU A 81 15.40 -11.45 18.21
N SER A 82 14.18 -10.97 18.44
CA SER A 82 13.22 -11.69 19.27
C SER A 82 12.77 -13.01 18.59
N ALA A 83 12.27 -13.93 19.41
CA ALA A 83 11.91 -15.28 18.97
C ALA A 83 11.01 -15.27 17.73
N PRO A 84 11.28 -16.11 16.71
CA PRO A 84 10.43 -16.23 15.52
C PRO A 84 9.09 -16.87 15.88
N VAL A 85 8.01 -16.31 15.33
CA VAL A 85 6.65 -16.80 15.47
C VAL A 85 5.96 -16.87 14.10
N TYR A 86 4.89 -17.66 14.01
CA TYR A 86 4.03 -17.65 12.83
C TYR A 86 2.71 -16.96 13.16
N GLN A 87 2.40 -15.93 12.39
CA GLN A 87 1.07 -15.32 12.35
C GLN A 87 0.24 -16.09 11.33
N LEU A 88 -0.87 -16.69 11.81
CA LEU A 88 -1.82 -17.40 10.95
C LEU A 88 -2.98 -16.46 10.64
N GLU A 89 -3.34 -16.38 9.37
CA GLU A 89 -4.45 -15.56 8.90
C GLU A 89 -5.11 -16.17 7.65
N THR A 90 -6.26 -15.66 7.28
CA THR A 90 -6.90 -15.94 6.00
C THR A 90 -7.13 -14.62 5.27
N ALA A 91 -7.00 -14.62 3.94
CA ALA A 91 -7.33 -13.45 3.14
C ALA A 91 -8.79 -13.52 2.69
N MET A 92 -9.60 -12.54 3.09
CA MET A 92 -10.99 -12.39 2.69
C MET A 92 -11.15 -12.40 1.15
N GLY A 93 -10.20 -11.80 0.43
CA GLY A 93 -10.19 -11.78 -1.04
C GLY A 93 -10.15 -13.16 -1.68
N ALA A 94 -9.56 -14.16 -1.01
CA ALA A 94 -9.55 -15.54 -1.47
C ALA A 94 -10.96 -16.18 -1.45
N GLY A 95 -11.93 -15.56 -0.79
CA GLY A 95 -13.34 -15.97 -0.83
C GLY A 95 -13.91 -16.10 -2.25
N ILE A 96 -13.35 -15.37 -3.23
CA ILE A 96 -13.75 -15.50 -4.64
C ILE A 96 -13.63 -16.94 -5.15
N GLU A 97 -12.75 -17.75 -4.57
CA GLU A 97 -12.56 -19.16 -4.93
C GLU A 97 -13.71 -20.07 -4.46
N CYS A 98 -14.47 -19.61 -3.46
CA CYS A 98 -15.56 -20.38 -2.86
C CYS A 98 -16.88 -20.25 -3.64
N PHE A 99 -17.00 -19.28 -4.55
CA PHE A 99 -18.25 -18.97 -5.23
C PHE A 99 -18.18 -19.35 -6.72
N PRO A 100 -18.90 -20.38 -7.17
CA PRO A 100 -18.99 -20.69 -8.59
C PRO A 100 -19.52 -19.49 -9.40
N GLY A 101 -18.88 -19.22 -10.52
CA GLY A 101 -19.28 -18.10 -11.38
C GLY A 101 -18.92 -16.72 -10.85
N ALA A 102 -18.09 -16.62 -9.80
CA ALA A 102 -17.54 -15.35 -9.33
C ALA A 102 -16.82 -14.60 -10.45
N ARG A 103 -16.93 -13.27 -10.43
CA ARG A 103 -16.35 -12.38 -11.45
C ARG A 103 -15.62 -11.22 -10.80
N ALA A 104 -14.67 -10.65 -11.51
CA ALA A 104 -13.99 -9.42 -11.12
C ALA A 104 -14.59 -8.22 -11.86
N VAL A 105 -14.69 -7.10 -11.16
CA VAL A 105 -15.03 -5.79 -11.76
C VAL A 105 -13.75 -4.97 -11.84
N ASN A 106 -13.37 -4.56 -13.05
CA ASN A 106 -12.24 -3.68 -13.24
C ASN A 106 -12.65 -2.25 -12.85
N VAL A 107 -11.99 -1.71 -11.84
CA VAL A 107 -12.19 -0.32 -11.40
C VAL A 107 -11.06 0.56 -11.94
N PRO A 108 -11.35 1.80 -12.37
CA PRO A 108 -10.32 2.71 -12.87
C PRO A 108 -9.32 3.08 -11.78
N ARG A 109 -8.08 3.37 -12.16
CA ARG A 109 -7.00 3.73 -11.23
C ARG A 109 -7.34 4.93 -10.34
N SER A 110 -8.15 5.86 -10.84
CA SER A 110 -8.65 7.01 -10.08
C SER A 110 -9.49 6.64 -8.84
N ARG A 111 -9.98 5.41 -8.76
CA ARG A 111 -10.72 4.89 -7.60
C ARG A 111 -9.84 4.24 -6.54
N PHE A 112 -8.51 4.26 -6.73
CA PHE A 112 -7.60 3.53 -5.87
C PHE A 112 -6.44 4.41 -5.43
N PHE A 113 -6.41 4.76 -4.15
CA PHE A 113 -5.34 5.52 -3.51
C PHE A 113 -4.81 4.72 -2.30
N PRO A 114 -3.83 3.82 -2.51
CA PRO A 114 -3.35 2.95 -1.45
C PRO A 114 -2.48 3.72 -0.45
N VAL A 115 -2.75 3.52 0.84
CA VAL A 115 -1.91 3.99 1.94
C VAL A 115 -1.45 2.78 2.73
N LYS A 116 -0.18 2.40 2.60
CA LYS A 116 0.41 1.23 3.26
C LYS A 116 1.57 1.58 4.19
N THR A 117 2.17 2.73 3.94
CA THR A 117 3.33 3.21 4.69
C THR A 117 3.11 4.65 5.14
N THR A 118 3.96 5.10 6.04
CA THR A 118 3.99 6.51 6.45
C THR A 118 4.40 7.44 5.30
N SER A 119 5.19 6.96 4.35
CA SER A 119 5.49 7.71 3.11
C SER A 119 4.24 7.98 2.28
N ASP A 120 3.35 6.97 2.15
CA ASP A 120 2.08 7.14 1.46
C ASP A 120 1.17 8.11 2.22
N LEU A 121 1.14 8.02 3.56
CA LEU A 121 0.36 8.90 4.41
C LEU A 121 0.87 10.35 4.36
N PHE A 122 2.18 10.54 4.33
CA PHE A 122 2.79 11.86 4.20
C PHE A 122 2.39 12.52 2.87
N LEU A 123 2.44 11.76 1.77
CA LEU A 123 1.96 12.24 0.48
C LEU A 123 0.45 12.57 0.53
N LEU A 124 -0.37 11.70 1.13
CA LEU A 124 -1.82 11.90 1.22
C LEU A 124 -2.18 13.18 2.00
N ARG A 125 -1.38 13.53 3.02
CA ARG A 125 -1.56 14.73 3.83
C ARG A 125 -1.10 16.02 3.12
N SER A 126 -0.32 15.92 2.05
CA SER A 126 0.28 17.06 1.35
C SER A 126 -0.68 17.75 0.38
N ASP A 127 -0.31 18.93 -0.07
CA ASP A 127 -1.00 19.73 -1.08
C ASP A 127 -0.96 19.14 -2.51
N ALA A 128 -0.14 18.09 -2.73
CA ALA A 128 -0.16 17.32 -3.98
C ALA A 128 -1.43 16.46 -4.13
N ILE A 129 -2.22 16.35 -3.06
CA ILE A 129 -3.49 15.62 -3.01
C ILE A 129 -4.60 16.58 -2.63
N VAL A 130 -5.73 16.47 -3.31
CA VAL A 130 -6.94 17.23 -3.03
C VAL A 130 -8.09 16.29 -2.68
N VAL A 131 -8.95 16.74 -1.79
CA VAL A 131 -10.19 16.06 -1.43
C VAL A 131 -11.33 16.96 -1.84
N ASP A 132 -12.23 16.48 -2.71
CA ASP A 132 -13.36 17.26 -3.16
C ASP A 132 -14.50 17.29 -2.12
N GLU A 133 -15.55 18.05 -2.39
CA GLU A 133 -16.72 18.19 -1.53
C GLU A 133 -17.49 16.88 -1.26
N HIS A 134 -17.27 15.87 -2.09
CA HIS A 134 -17.85 14.52 -1.97
C HIS A 134 -16.91 13.53 -1.27
N GLY A 135 -15.72 13.98 -0.82
CA GLY A 135 -14.71 13.14 -0.19
C GLY A 135 -13.90 12.29 -1.17
N ASN A 136 -13.96 12.56 -2.49
CA ASN A 136 -13.10 11.87 -3.43
C ASN A 136 -11.68 12.42 -3.35
N VAL A 137 -10.72 11.51 -3.31
CA VAL A 137 -9.30 11.82 -3.24
C VAL A 137 -8.72 11.81 -4.65
N ALA A 138 -8.03 12.87 -5.04
CA ALA A 138 -7.38 13.01 -6.34
C ALA A 138 -6.03 13.72 -6.22
N LEU A 139 -5.20 13.60 -7.25
CA LEU A 139 -4.02 14.44 -7.39
C LEU A 139 -4.44 15.88 -7.66
N ALA A 140 -3.69 16.84 -7.10
CA ALA A 140 -3.85 18.25 -7.44
C ALA A 140 -3.74 18.44 -8.97
N PRO A 141 -4.55 19.32 -9.57
CA PRO A 141 -4.56 19.53 -11.04
C PRO A 141 -3.17 19.86 -11.61
N GLU A 142 -2.36 20.58 -10.87
CA GLU A 142 -1.00 20.96 -11.21
C GLU A 142 -0.08 19.76 -11.42
N ARG A 143 -0.42 18.62 -10.83
CA ARG A 143 0.32 17.35 -10.98
C ARG A 143 0.11 16.67 -12.34
N GLN A 144 -0.91 17.04 -13.10
CA GLN A 144 -1.21 16.48 -14.43
C GLN A 144 -1.22 14.94 -14.46
N GLY A 145 -1.68 14.31 -13.37
CA GLY A 145 -1.72 12.87 -13.21
C GLY A 145 -0.42 12.20 -12.73
N ASN A 146 0.66 12.96 -12.54
CA ASN A 146 1.95 12.44 -12.06
C ASN A 146 1.98 12.40 -10.53
N THR A 147 1.95 11.19 -9.97
CA THR A 147 2.01 10.99 -8.51
C THR A 147 3.44 11.17 -8.02
N PRO A 148 3.70 12.06 -7.05
CA PRO A 148 5.01 12.17 -6.43
C PRO A 148 5.41 10.86 -5.75
N VAL A 149 6.69 10.55 -5.75
CA VAL A 149 7.25 9.44 -4.99
C VAL A 149 7.83 9.98 -3.69
N VAL A 150 7.35 9.48 -2.56
CA VAL A 150 7.92 9.79 -1.24
C VAL A 150 8.57 8.54 -0.66
N ASP A 151 9.79 8.67 -0.18
CA ASP A 151 10.58 7.61 0.46
C ASP A 151 11.22 8.15 1.74
N LEU A 152 10.50 8.00 2.85
CA LEU A 152 10.95 8.39 4.18
C LEU A 152 11.84 7.30 4.78
N ASP A 153 12.78 7.71 5.64
CA ASP A 153 13.60 6.78 6.41
C ASP A 153 12.72 5.89 7.31
N SER A 154 12.60 4.62 6.95
CA SER A 154 11.75 3.66 7.64
C SER A 154 12.21 3.32 9.05
N LYS A 155 13.43 3.65 9.44
CA LYS A 155 13.92 3.49 10.81
C LYS A 155 13.35 4.56 11.73
N LEU A 156 13.16 5.78 11.22
CA LEU A 156 12.71 6.94 11.97
C LEU A 156 11.20 7.19 11.81
N TYR A 157 10.68 7.02 10.61
CA TYR A 157 9.30 7.38 10.25
C TYR A 157 8.40 6.16 10.03
N LYS A 158 8.62 5.08 10.78
CA LYS A 158 7.82 3.85 10.66
C LYS A 158 6.42 3.98 11.23
N LEU A 159 6.25 4.77 12.28
CA LEU A 159 4.99 4.96 13.00
C LEU A 159 4.34 6.30 12.64
N VAL A 160 3.01 6.38 12.75
CA VAL A 160 2.25 7.58 12.35
C VAL A 160 2.63 8.80 13.19
N ASP A 161 2.78 8.63 14.49
CA ASP A 161 3.19 9.68 15.43
C ASP A 161 4.57 10.29 15.10
N SER A 162 5.44 9.56 14.42
CA SER A 162 6.72 10.11 13.95
C SER A 162 6.58 11.13 12.82
N LEU A 163 5.43 11.18 12.14
CA LEU A 163 5.16 12.20 11.12
C LEU A 163 4.75 13.56 11.71
N ASP A 164 4.24 13.58 12.94
CA ASP A 164 3.75 14.82 13.55
C ASP A 164 4.90 15.81 13.80
N GLY A 165 6.11 15.29 14.08
CA GLY A 165 7.31 16.11 14.20
C GLY A 165 8.03 16.43 12.89
N LEU A 166 7.61 15.84 11.76
CA LEU A 166 8.26 16.06 10.46
C LEU A 166 7.85 17.39 9.81
N GLY A 167 6.63 17.90 10.10
CA GLY A 167 6.04 18.99 9.37
C GLY A 167 5.59 18.57 7.97
N LEU A 168 4.94 19.48 7.24
CA LEU A 168 4.36 19.17 5.93
C LEU A 168 4.69 20.25 4.90
N PRO A 169 5.75 20.06 4.09
CA PRO A 169 6.09 20.99 3.02
C PRO A 169 5.11 20.87 1.84
N SER A 170 5.09 21.87 0.96
CA SER A 170 4.41 21.75 -0.32
C SER A 170 5.12 20.73 -1.21
N LEU A 171 4.37 19.75 -1.72
CA LEU A 171 4.83 18.71 -2.63
C LEU A 171 4.21 18.83 -4.03
N THR A 172 3.47 19.88 -4.31
CA THR A 172 2.80 20.06 -5.61
C THR A 172 3.78 20.07 -6.78
N GLY A 173 5.01 20.58 -6.59
CA GLY A 173 6.08 20.56 -7.58
C GLY A 173 7.06 19.40 -7.51
N MET A 174 6.81 18.40 -6.63
CA MET A 174 7.75 17.33 -6.33
C MET A 174 7.60 16.14 -7.27
N ASP A 175 8.69 15.59 -7.80
CA ASP A 175 8.67 14.32 -8.52
C ASP A 175 9.08 13.17 -7.59
N LYS A 176 10.16 13.36 -6.84
CA LYS A 176 10.61 12.37 -5.87
C LYS A 176 11.28 13.02 -4.67
N LEU A 177 10.81 12.69 -3.47
CA LEU A 177 11.45 13.05 -2.20
C LEU A 177 12.02 11.80 -1.55
N THR A 178 13.32 11.81 -1.25
CA THR A 178 13.97 10.80 -0.43
C THR A 178 14.53 11.47 0.80
N LEU A 179 14.08 11.05 2.00
CA LEU A 179 14.60 11.55 3.28
C LEU A 179 15.38 10.46 3.99
N ARG A 180 16.56 10.78 4.48
CA ARG A 180 17.39 9.95 5.35
C ARG A 180 17.85 10.77 6.54
N GLY A 181 17.51 10.33 7.75
CA GLY A 181 17.77 11.08 8.97
C GLY A 181 16.58 11.92 9.45
N ARG A 182 16.81 12.77 10.48
CA ARG A 182 15.77 13.56 11.17
C ARG A 182 15.60 14.91 10.53
N PHE A 183 14.38 15.28 10.18
CA PHE A 183 14.02 16.56 9.60
C PHE A 183 12.77 17.14 10.26
N HIS A 184 12.65 18.45 10.21
CA HIS A 184 11.43 19.19 10.48
C HIS A 184 11.24 20.27 9.41
N PHE A 185 10.16 20.19 8.65
CA PHE A 185 9.78 21.19 7.66
C PHE A 185 8.91 22.25 8.32
N GLN A 186 9.38 23.48 8.29
CA GLN A 186 8.58 24.63 8.75
C GLN A 186 7.54 25.00 7.68
N ASP A 187 6.47 25.66 8.13
CA ASP A 187 5.43 26.18 7.24
C ASP A 187 6.03 27.09 6.17
N GLY A 188 5.63 26.90 4.92
CA GLY A 188 6.18 27.63 3.78
C GLY A 188 7.41 27.00 3.12
N ALA A 189 7.84 25.81 3.55
CA ALA A 189 8.82 25.02 2.80
C ALA A 189 8.15 24.44 1.54
N VAL A 190 8.78 24.63 0.37
CA VAL A 190 8.29 24.15 -0.94
C VAL A 190 9.33 23.27 -1.59
N LEU A 191 8.99 22.04 -1.91
CA LEU A 191 9.91 21.08 -2.52
C LEU A 191 9.56 20.86 -4.00
N ARG A 192 10.57 20.80 -4.88
CA ARG A 192 10.38 20.63 -6.33
C ARG A 192 11.38 19.66 -6.94
N GLY A 193 10.96 18.98 -8.01
CA GLY A 193 11.80 18.05 -8.79
C GLY A 193 12.16 16.79 -8.00
N THR A 194 13.39 16.32 -8.11
CA THR A 194 13.89 15.13 -7.42
C THR A 194 14.90 15.51 -6.34
N LEU A 195 14.55 15.29 -5.07
CA LEU A 195 15.37 15.64 -3.92
C LEU A 195 15.78 14.42 -3.11
N LEU A 196 17.07 14.31 -2.83
CA LEU A 196 17.62 13.49 -1.76
C LEU A 196 18.10 14.43 -0.65
N MET A 197 17.52 14.28 0.53
CA MET A 197 17.91 15.06 1.72
C MET A 197 18.43 14.10 2.78
N GLU A 198 19.66 14.33 3.23
CA GLU A 198 20.35 13.50 4.19
C GLU A 198 20.76 14.30 5.43
N ASN A 199 20.63 13.67 6.57
CA ASN A 199 21.06 14.22 7.84
C ASN A 199 21.62 13.06 8.68
N ASP A 200 22.92 12.96 8.72
CA ASP A 200 23.66 11.91 9.44
C ASP A 200 23.78 12.19 10.94
N SER A 201 23.30 13.35 11.41
CA SER A 201 23.31 13.70 12.84
C SER A 201 22.07 13.15 13.55
N ASP A 202 22.18 12.97 14.87
CA ASP A 202 21.03 12.60 15.71
C ASP A 202 20.09 13.77 15.99
N GLU A 203 20.50 15.00 15.67
CA GLU A 203 19.68 16.19 15.83
C GLU A 203 18.71 16.38 14.65
N THR A 204 17.58 17.01 14.92
CA THR A 204 16.60 17.33 13.87
C THR A 204 17.09 18.53 13.05
N LYS A 205 17.19 18.36 11.75
CA LYS A 205 17.54 19.44 10.81
C LYS A 205 16.31 20.23 10.43
N GLU A 206 16.30 21.50 10.80
CA GLU A 206 15.24 22.44 10.44
C GLU A 206 15.32 22.84 8.96
N ILE A 207 14.20 22.73 8.26
CA ILE A 207 14.04 23.20 6.88
C ILE A 207 13.16 24.45 6.91
N LEU A 208 13.77 25.60 6.71
CA LEU A 208 13.12 26.90 6.81
C LEU A 208 12.15 27.14 5.64
N PRO A 209 11.25 28.16 5.75
CA PRO A 209 10.44 28.59 4.61
C PRO A 209 11.30 28.93 3.39
N GLY A 210 10.92 28.47 2.21
CA GLY A 210 11.67 28.68 0.97
C GLY A 210 11.47 27.57 -0.05
N VAL A 211 12.06 27.74 -1.22
CA VAL A 211 11.98 26.77 -2.33
C VAL A 211 13.27 25.95 -2.39
N TYR A 212 13.12 24.64 -2.31
CA TYR A 212 14.18 23.65 -2.43
C TYR A 212 13.93 22.85 -3.70
N ALA A 213 14.81 22.96 -4.68
CA ALA A 213 14.67 22.32 -5.97
C ALA A 213 15.81 21.34 -6.23
N GLY A 214 15.47 20.16 -6.68
CA GLY A 214 16.40 19.16 -7.19
C GLY A 214 16.33 19.04 -8.72
N ALA A 215 17.17 18.19 -9.25
CA ALA A 215 17.23 17.92 -10.70
C ALA A 215 15.93 17.25 -11.22
#